data_2f2e9291a9839e56677d515df72c285f
#
_entry.id   2f2e9291a9839e56677d515df72c285f
#
_cell.length_a   1.000
_cell.length_b   1.000
_cell.length_c   1.000
_cell.angle_alpha   90.00
_cell.angle_beta   90.00
_cell.angle_gamma   90.00
#
_symmetry.space_group_name_H-M   'P 1'
#
loop_
_entity.id
_entity.type
_entity.pdbx_description
1 polymer ?
#
loop_
_entity_poly.entity_id
_entity_poly.type
_entity_poly.pdbx_seq_one_letter_code
_entity_poly.pdbx_strand_id
1 'polypeptide(L)'
;MKILSTVFMSLAVLGSLTKAEPVIENADEKVVYLFASFRGNGEDGLHLAYSRDGLKWTALKDDKSFLKPTVAGKLMRDPCIIQGPEGLFHMVWTTSGSDKGIGIAHSKDLINWSEQEFAPVMQHEPEARNCWAPEIAWDPDAKQYVIYWATTIPDRFTETANGADKGWNHRIYYTTTKDFKSYTKTSVFYEPGFNVIDSTIILVNDQYVMITKDETRYPPAKNLHIATSVKVTGPWKKASTPFSPQGLWVEGPTALKVGEFYYVYFDVYAEGRYGAMRTKDFKSWENVSNKLIVPKGMRHGTVLTVTSNVLAKLLMQE
;
A
#
# COMPACT_ATOMS: atom_id res chain seq x y z
N MET A 1 -4.16 40.09 75.47
CA MET A 1 -3.74 38.97 74.72
C MET A 1 -4.53 38.99 73.39
N LYS A 2 -3.96 39.55 72.34
CA LYS A 2 -4.65 39.73 71.03
C LYS A 2 -4.30 38.55 70.14
N ILE A 3 -5.31 37.81 69.68
CA ILE A 3 -5.17 36.72 68.71
C ILE A 3 -5.33 37.31 67.31
N LEU A 4 -4.26 37.21 66.51
CA LEU A 4 -4.27 37.56 65.09
C LEU A 4 -4.79 36.34 64.27
N SER A 5 -5.91 36.53 63.58
CA SER A 5 -6.39 35.59 62.62
C SER A 5 -5.83 35.94 61.23
N THR A 6 -5.02 35.02 60.66
CA THR A 6 -4.50 35.16 59.33
C THR A 6 -5.49 34.48 58.35
N VAL A 7 -6.03 35.29 57.42
CA VAL A 7 -6.91 34.81 56.34
C VAL A 7 -6.02 34.39 55.16
N PHE A 8 -6.05 33.12 54.78
CA PHE A 8 -5.47 32.62 53.53
C PHE A 8 -6.46 32.84 52.40
N MET A 9 -6.09 33.63 51.42
CA MET A 9 -6.83 33.86 50.19
C MET A 9 -6.35 32.89 49.14
N SER A 10 -7.14 31.85 48.83
CA SER A 10 -6.86 30.89 47.74
C SER A 10 -7.23 31.50 46.39
N LEU A 11 -6.25 31.72 45.54
CA LEU A 11 -6.45 32.12 44.15
C LEU A 11 -6.83 30.87 43.35
N ALA A 12 -8.08 30.74 42.92
CA ALA A 12 -8.50 29.74 41.97
C ALA A 12 -8.16 30.20 40.56
N VAL A 13 -7.21 29.50 39.91
CA VAL A 13 -6.91 29.68 38.51
C VAL A 13 -7.96 28.90 37.72
N LEU A 14 -8.91 29.58 37.09
CA LEU A 14 -9.83 29.03 36.11
C LEU A 14 -9.04 28.78 34.82
N GLY A 15 -8.59 27.53 34.61
CA GLY A 15 -8.14 27.07 33.32
C GLY A 15 -9.34 26.92 32.37
N SER A 16 -9.42 27.74 31.33
CA SER A 16 -10.38 27.59 30.26
C SER A 16 -10.03 26.31 29.45
N LEU A 17 -10.81 25.26 29.65
CA LEU A 17 -10.86 24.12 28.76
C LEU A 17 -11.52 24.58 27.44
N THR A 18 -10.70 24.90 26.45
CA THR A 18 -11.19 25.01 25.07
C THR A 18 -11.62 23.61 24.62
N LYS A 19 -12.93 23.38 24.57
CA LYS A 19 -13.51 22.24 23.87
C LYS A 19 -13.02 22.32 22.42
N ALA A 20 -12.31 21.28 21.95
CA ALA A 20 -12.09 21.07 20.54
C ALA A 20 -13.47 20.96 19.88
N GLU A 21 -13.76 21.86 18.95
CA GLU A 21 -14.96 21.77 18.13
C GLU A 21 -14.88 20.44 17.34
N PRO A 22 -15.98 19.69 17.24
CA PRO A 22 -16.01 18.51 16.41
C PRO A 22 -15.76 18.96 14.95
N VAL A 23 -14.79 18.35 14.29
CA VAL A 23 -14.61 18.46 12.84
C VAL A 23 -15.91 17.97 12.21
N ILE A 24 -16.74 18.92 11.73
CA ILE A 24 -17.93 18.58 10.96
C ILE A 24 -17.40 18.02 9.64
N GLU A 25 -17.40 16.70 9.50
CA GLU A 25 -17.25 16.03 8.23
C GLU A 25 -18.38 16.54 7.31
N ASN A 26 -18.03 17.36 6.34
CA ASN A 26 -18.99 17.85 5.34
C ASN A 26 -19.51 16.63 4.56
N ALA A 27 -20.75 16.24 4.80
CA ALA A 27 -21.45 15.10 4.19
C ALA A 27 -21.58 15.19 2.66
N ASP A 28 -21.12 16.26 2.02
CA ASP A 28 -21.17 16.54 0.58
C ASP A 28 -19.82 16.36 -0.16
N GLU A 29 -18.75 15.94 0.51
CA GLU A 29 -17.48 15.73 -0.17
C GLU A 29 -17.50 14.41 -0.95
N LYS A 30 -17.78 14.50 -2.26
CA LYS A 30 -17.82 13.33 -3.14
C LYS A 30 -16.48 12.62 -3.15
N VAL A 31 -16.51 11.36 -2.78
CA VAL A 31 -15.36 10.45 -2.83
C VAL A 31 -14.90 10.25 -4.27
N VAL A 32 -13.61 10.29 -4.49
CA VAL A 32 -12.94 10.03 -5.76
C VAL A 32 -11.83 9.00 -5.52
N TYR A 33 -11.55 8.20 -6.51
CA TYR A 33 -10.52 7.18 -6.45
C TYR A 33 -9.29 7.63 -7.22
N LEU A 34 -8.12 7.41 -6.67
CA LEU A 34 -6.83 7.59 -7.34
C LEU A 34 -6.14 6.25 -7.52
N PHE A 35 -5.37 6.15 -8.59
CA PHE A 35 -4.47 5.03 -8.85
C PHE A 35 -3.05 5.59 -8.99
N ALA A 36 -2.17 5.26 -8.06
CA ALA A 36 -0.74 5.47 -8.16
C ALA A 36 -0.12 4.32 -8.96
N SER A 37 0.73 4.60 -9.92
CA SER A 37 1.32 3.60 -10.80
C SER A 37 2.64 4.11 -11.39
N PHE A 38 3.36 3.25 -12.11
CA PHE A 38 4.55 3.62 -12.85
C PHE A 38 4.44 3.26 -14.33
N ARG A 39 5.41 3.68 -15.14
CA ARG A 39 5.54 3.38 -16.57
C ARG A 39 6.89 2.74 -16.84
N GLY A 40 6.98 1.97 -17.93
CA GLY A 40 8.24 1.33 -18.33
C GLY A 40 8.85 0.48 -17.22
N ASN A 41 10.05 0.86 -16.78
CA ASN A 41 10.73 0.24 -15.64
C ASN A 41 10.77 1.15 -14.40
N GLY A 42 10.05 2.28 -14.41
CA GLY A 42 9.95 3.21 -13.28
C GLY A 42 10.99 4.34 -13.28
N GLU A 43 11.64 4.60 -14.41
CA GLU A 43 12.68 5.63 -14.51
C GLU A 43 12.13 7.05 -14.40
N ASP A 44 10.90 7.27 -14.88
CA ASP A 44 10.26 8.59 -14.85
C ASP A 44 9.40 8.82 -13.59
N GLY A 45 9.11 7.76 -12.84
CA GLY A 45 8.56 7.84 -11.49
C GLY A 45 7.05 7.68 -11.38
N LEU A 46 6.43 8.48 -10.49
CA LEU A 46 5.03 8.39 -10.08
C LEU A 46 4.09 8.93 -11.14
N HIS A 47 3.11 8.13 -11.55
CA HIS A 47 1.96 8.55 -12.32
C HIS A 47 0.68 8.39 -11.51
N LEU A 48 -0.26 9.31 -11.70
CA LEU A 48 -1.57 9.26 -11.05
C LEU A 48 -2.68 9.23 -12.10
N ALA A 49 -3.69 8.41 -11.85
CA ALA A 49 -4.94 8.42 -12.58
C ALA A 49 -6.10 8.51 -11.61
N TYR A 50 -7.23 9.06 -12.04
CA TYR A 50 -8.44 9.15 -11.22
C TYR A 50 -9.62 8.42 -11.84
N SER A 51 -10.54 8.00 -10.97
CA SER A 51 -11.83 7.41 -11.36
C SER A 51 -12.93 7.84 -10.41
N ARG A 52 -14.17 7.86 -10.93
CA ARG A 52 -15.38 8.08 -10.12
C ARG A 52 -16.24 6.83 -9.97
N ASP A 53 -15.93 5.77 -10.74
CA ASP A 53 -16.69 4.52 -10.79
C ASP A 53 -15.84 3.27 -10.52
N GLY A 54 -14.51 3.44 -10.37
CA GLY A 54 -13.57 2.35 -10.20
C GLY A 54 -13.29 1.53 -11.47
N LEU A 55 -13.88 1.89 -12.61
CA LEU A 55 -13.72 1.15 -13.87
C LEU A 55 -13.06 1.99 -14.96
N LYS A 56 -13.37 3.29 -15.03
CA LYS A 56 -12.78 4.20 -16.01
C LYS A 56 -11.78 5.10 -15.32
N TRP A 57 -10.51 4.90 -15.63
CA TRP A 57 -9.38 5.62 -15.05
C TRP A 57 -8.80 6.58 -16.07
N THR A 58 -8.74 7.86 -15.72
CA THR A 58 -8.20 8.94 -16.56
C THR A 58 -6.86 9.37 -15.98
N ALA A 59 -5.81 9.39 -16.81
CA ALA A 59 -4.52 9.91 -16.41
C ALA A 59 -4.61 11.38 -16.02
N LEU A 60 -3.90 11.77 -14.98
CA LEU A 60 -3.71 13.16 -14.58
C LEU A 60 -2.43 13.71 -15.22
N LYS A 61 -2.36 15.04 -15.40
CA LYS A 61 -1.18 15.77 -15.90
C LYS A 61 -0.71 15.24 -17.27
N ASP A 62 -1.64 14.96 -18.19
CA ASP A 62 -1.34 14.37 -19.51
C ASP A 62 -0.45 13.11 -19.44
N ASP A 63 -0.64 12.30 -18.42
CA ASP A 63 0.17 11.12 -18.10
C ASP A 63 1.67 11.43 -17.84
N LYS A 64 2.02 12.65 -17.42
CA LYS A 64 3.37 13.01 -16.99
C LYS A 64 3.60 12.66 -15.54
N SER A 65 4.86 12.40 -15.20
CA SER A 65 5.26 12.06 -13.83
C SER A 65 4.97 13.19 -12.82
N PHE A 66 4.51 12.82 -11.64
CA PHE A 66 4.33 13.68 -10.47
C PHE A 66 5.57 13.75 -9.59
N LEU A 67 6.40 12.70 -9.58
CA LEU A 67 7.62 12.64 -8.80
C LEU A 67 8.62 11.71 -9.46
N LYS A 68 9.80 12.22 -9.83
CA LYS A 68 10.91 11.41 -10.36
C LYS A 68 11.73 10.81 -9.23
N PRO A 69 12.17 9.55 -9.32
CA PRO A 69 12.98 8.92 -8.30
C PRO A 69 14.41 9.51 -8.26
N THR A 70 14.91 9.75 -7.05
CA THR A 70 16.23 10.33 -6.81
C THR A 70 17.14 9.50 -5.91
N VAL A 71 16.56 8.56 -5.15
CA VAL A 71 17.29 7.76 -4.14
C VAL A 71 17.67 6.38 -4.64
N ALA A 72 18.73 5.82 -4.07
CA ALA A 72 19.24 4.47 -4.32
C ALA A 72 19.37 4.17 -5.83
N GLY A 73 18.74 3.09 -6.34
CA GLY A 73 18.80 2.71 -7.76
C GLY A 73 18.04 3.62 -8.71
N LYS A 74 17.37 4.66 -8.21
CA LYS A 74 16.63 5.68 -8.97
C LYS A 74 15.56 5.12 -9.89
N LEU A 75 14.89 4.06 -9.46
CA LEU A 75 13.63 3.58 -10.02
C LEU A 75 12.50 3.87 -9.03
N MET A 76 11.31 4.06 -9.54
CA MET A 76 10.08 4.10 -8.76
C MET A 76 9.11 3.10 -9.37
N ARG A 77 9.22 1.86 -8.90
CA ARG A 77 8.29 0.79 -9.27
C ARG A 77 7.34 0.52 -8.12
N ASP A 78 6.19 -0.02 -8.42
CA ASP A 78 5.22 -0.50 -7.46
C ASP A 78 4.87 0.56 -6.37
N PRO A 79 4.57 1.84 -6.74
CA PRO A 79 4.32 2.86 -5.74
C PRO A 79 3.05 2.58 -4.96
N CYS A 80 3.15 2.56 -3.62
CA CYS A 80 2.02 2.47 -2.72
C CYS A 80 1.85 3.77 -1.95
N ILE A 81 0.63 4.35 -1.98
CA ILE A 81 0.27 5.56 -1.28
C ILE A 81 -0.90 5.30 -0.34
N ILE A 82 -0.77 5.73 0.91
CA ILE A 82 -1.89 5.83 1.85
C ILE A 82 -1.97 7.24 2.42
N GLN A 83 -3.16 7.63 2.89
CA GLN A 83 -3.30 8.81 3.74
C GLN A 83 -3.32 8.37 5.19
N GLY A 84 -2.40 8.91 5.99
CA GLY A 84 -2.33 8.65 7.42
C GLY A 84 -3.44 9.36 8.20
N PRO A 85 -3.67 9.00 9.47
CA PRO A 85 -4.68 9.62 10.31
C PRO A 85 -4.45 11.10 10.56
N GLU A 86 -3.22 11.58 10.38
CA GLU A 86 -2.83 13.00 10.46
C GLU A 86 -3.14 13.77 9.16
N GLY A 87 -3.68 13.09 8.13
CA GLY A 87 -4.01 13.68 6.83
C GLY A 87 -2.85 13.79 5.85
N LEU A 88 -1.63 13.35 6.23
CA LEU A 88 -0.46 13.34 5.37
C LEU A 88 -0.47 12.07 4.48
N PHE A 89 -0.11 12.22 3.23
CA PHE A 89 0.11 11.08 2.32
C PHE A 89 1.52 10.54 2.51
N HIS A 90 1.63 9.23 2.65
CA HIS A 90 2.89 8.50 2.72
C HIS A 90 3.00 7.58 1.53
N MET A 91 4.13 7.60 0.88
CA MET A 91 4.43 6.74 -0.26
C MET A 91 5.66 5.89 0.00
N VAL A 92 5.58 4.62 -0.35
CA VAL A 92 6.70 3.68 -0.41
C VAL A 92 6.81 3.09 -1.82
N TRP A 93 8.03 2.72 -2.26
CA TRP A 93 8.23 2.16 -3.60
C TRP A 93 9.50 1.32 -3.71
N THR A 94 9.56 0.47 -4.72
CA THR A 94 10.76 -0.30 -5.11
C THR A 94 11.76 0.62 -5.82
N THR A 95 12.99 0.71 -5.30
CA THR A 95 14.03 1.61 -5.81
C THR A 95 14.93 0.99 -6.87
N SER A 96 15.03 -0.33 -6.90
CA SER A 96 15.75 -1.10 -7.94
C SER A 96 15.41 -2.60 -7.87
N GLY A 97 16.01 -3.38 -8.79
CA GLY A 97 15.88 -4.85 -8.78
C GLY A 97 16.68 -5.54 -7.66
N SER A 98 17.58 -4.86 -6.97
CA SER A 98 18.53 -5.48 -6.03
C SER A 98 18.82 -4.68 -4.75
N ASP A 99 18.18 -3.53 -4.56
CA ASP A 99 18.36 -2.76 -3.34
C ASP A 99 17.81 -3.50 -2.11
N LYS A 100 18.49 -3.38 -0.98
CA LYS A 100 18.10 -3.96 0.31
C LYS A 100 17.29 -2.97 1.16
N GLY A 101 16.47 -2.18 0.51
CA GLY A 101 15.63 -1.17 1.11
C GLY A 101 14.61 -0.64 0.12
N ILE A 102 13.85 0.33 0.57
CA ILE A 102 12.72 0.92 -0.14
C ILE A 102 12.84 2.44 -0.16
N GLY A 103 12.22 3.08 -1.15
CA GLY A 103 12.05 4.52 -1.18
C GLY A 103 10.86 4.96 -0.34
N ILE A 104 10.95 6.15 0.27
CA ILE A 104 9.89 6.78 1.07
C ILE A 104 9.82 8.26 0.75
N ALA A 105 8.61 8.79 0.63
CA ALA A 105 8.34 10.22 0.56
C ALA A 105 6.95 10.54 1.14
N HIS A 106 6.75 11.81 1.50
CA HIS A 106 5.54 12.30 2.13
C HIS A 106 4.99 13.52 1.38
N SER A 107 3.66 13.69 1.38
CA SER A 107 3.01 14.84 0.75
C SER A 107 1.74 15.24 1.48
N LYS A 108 1.42 16.54 1.48
CA LYS A 108 0.14 17.05 1.97
C LYS A 108 -0.94 17.10 0.88
N ASP A 109 -0.55 17.01 -0.38
CA ASP A 109 -1.41 17.33 -1.52
C ASP A 109 -1.21 16.44 -2.75
N LEU A 110 -0.29 15.45 -2.71
CA LEU A 110 0.13 14.58 -3.81
C LEU A 110 0.84 15.31 -4.96
N ILE A 111 1.10 16.61 -4.82
CA ILE A 111 1.77 17.47 -5.79
C ILE A 111 3.18 17.80 -5.31
N ASN A 112 3.25 18.31 -4.08
CA ASN A 112 4.49 18.71 -3.43
C ASN A 112 4.95 17.60 -2.48
N TRP A 113 6.04 16.95 -2.84
CA TRP A 113 6.61 15.84 -2.07
C TRP A 113 7.78 16.30 -1.22
N SER A 114 7.96 15.68 -0.07
CA SER A 114 9.15 15.83 0.76
C SER A 114 10.41 15.43 -0.01
N GLU A 115 11.57 15.69 0.55
CA GLU A 115 12.79 15.00 0.18
C GLU A 115 12.55 13.48 0.23
N GLN A 116 13.09 12.77 -0.76
CA GLN A 116 12.98 11.31 -0.83
C GLN A 116 14.01 10.68 0.09
N GLU A 117 13.60 9.66 0.81
CA GLU A 117 14.45 8.92 1.74
C GLU A 117 14.59 7.46 1.30
N PHE A 118 15.73 6.86 1.61
CA PHE A 118 15.95 5.42 1.43
C PHE A 118 15.94 4.74 2.80
N ALA A 119 14.97 3.87 3.04
CA ALA A 119 14.88 3.06 4.25
C ALA A 119 15.56 1.70 4.03
N PRO A 120 16.70 1.41 4.68
CA PRO A 120 17.48 0.20 4.45
C PRO A 120 16.93 -1.01 5.23
N VAL A 121 15.67 -1.35 5.01
CA VAL A 121 14.87 -2.31 5.80
C VAL A 121 15.40 -3.75 5.80
N MET A 122 16.25 -4.12 4.83
CA MET A 122 16.90 -5.45 4.72
C MET A 122 18.43 -5.39 4.76
N GLN A 123 19.04 -4.25 5.10
CA GLN A 123 20.49 -4.13 5.10
C GLN A 123 21.18 -5.03 6.16
N HIS A 124 20.47 -5.40 7.21
CA HIS A 124 20.94 -6.32 8.26
C HIS A 124 20.98 -7.79 7.81
N GLU A 125 20.45 -8.11 6.63
CA GLU A 125 20.46 -9.43 6.00
C GLU A 125 21.41 -9.41 4.78
N PRO A 126 22.67 -9.81 4.94
CA PRO A 126 23.66 -9.71 3.85
C PRO A 126 23.29 -10.46 2.59
N GLU A 127 22.55 -11.58 2.73
CA GLU A 127 22.12 -12.43 1.64
C GLU A 127 20.78 -12.02 1.02
N ALA A 128 20.10 -10.98 1.55
CA ALA A 128 18.87 -10.49 0.94
C ALA A 128 19.15 -9.98 -0.48
N ARG A 129 18.33 -10.40 -1.45
CA ARG A 129 18.54 -10.09 -2.87
C ARG A 129 17.79 -8.86 -3.34
N ASN A 130 16.71 -8.47 -2.65
CA ASN A 130 15.76 -7.45 -3.10
C ASN A 130 14.85 -6.97 -1.97
N CYS A 131 14.17 -5.83 -2.21
CA CYS A 131 12.97 -5.37 -1.51
C CYS A 131 11.97 -4.90 -2.57
N TRP A 132 11.03 -5.77 -2.97
CA TRP A 132 10.11 -5.49 -4.07
C TRP A 132 8.69 -5.28 -3.59
N ALA A 133 7.98 -4.44 -4.35
CA ALA A 133 6.57 -4.13 -4.15
C ALA A 133 6.23 -3.84 -2.67
N PRO A 134 6.87 -2.82 -2.07
CA PRO A 134 6.55 -2.43 -0.72
C PRO A 134 5.15 -1.84 -0.66
N GLU A 135 4.41 -2.24 0.37
CA GLU A 135 3.12 -1.67 0.71
C GLU A 135 3.12 -1.13 2.14
N ILE A 136 2.15 -0.28 2.44
CA ILE A 136 2.02 0.35 3.75
C ILE A 136 0.56 0.31 4.20
N ALA A 137 0.34 -0.07 5.47
CA ALA A 137 -0.96 -0.06 6.11
C ALA A 137 -0.89 0.66 7.46
N TRP A 138 -1.99 1.27 7.89
CA TRP A 138 -2.12 1.84 9.22
C TRP A 138 -2.64 0.79 10.20
N ASP A 139 -1.98 0.67 11.35
CA ASP A 139 -2.40 -0.12 12.51
C ASP A 139 -3.05 0.82 13.54
N PRO A 140 -4.38 0.88 13.62
CA PRO A 140 -5.06 1.79 14.53
C PRO A 140 -4.90 1.39 16.01
N ASP A 141 -4.69 0.11 16.30
CA ASP A 141 -4.55 -0.40 17.66
C ASP A 141 -3.20 0.00 18.27
N ALA A 142 -2.11 -0.21 17.52
CA ALA A 142 -0.76 0.14 17.95
C ALA A 142 -0.36 1.58 17.57
N LYS A 143 -1.20 2.30 16.80
CA LYS A 143 -0.95 3.65 16.28
C LYS A 143 0.41 3.74 15.59
N GLN A 144 0.60 2.91 14.58
CA GLN A 144 1.84 2.79 13.83
C GLN A 144 1.55 2.40 12.37
N TYR A 145 2.52 2.63 11.50
CA TYR A 145 2.50 2.14 10.13
C TYR A 145 3.15 0.76 10.06
N VAL A 146 2.54 -0.14 9.32
CA VAL A 146 3.07 -1.46 8.98
C VAL A 146 3.54 -1.37 7.53
N ILE A 147 4.82 -1.51 7.30
CA ILE A 147 5.43 -1.51 5.96
C ILE A 147 5.87 -2.95 5.67
N TYR A 148 5.45 -3.50 4.53
CA TYR A 148 5.74 -4.88 4.15
C TYR A 148 6.12 -4.97 2.68
N TRP A 149 6.96 -5.94 2.33
CA TRP A 149 7.54 -6.08 0.99
C TRP A 149 7.96 -7.52 0.74
N ALA A 150 8.24 -7.88 -0.53
CA ALA A 150 8.77 -9.18 -0.90
C ALA A 150 10.29 -9.19 -0.93
N THR A 151 10.90 -10.21 -0.30
CA THR A 151 12.35 -10.45 -0.32
C THR A 151 12.66 -11.92 -0.52
N THR A 152 13.67 -12.20 -1.33
CA THR A 152 14.34 -13.50 -1.41
C THR A 152 15.61 -13.47 -0.56
N ILE A 153 15.78 -14.46 0.30
CA ILE A 153 17.03 -14.78 1.00
C ILE A 153 17.41 -16.20 0.61
N PRO A 154 18.55 -16.42 -0.08
CA PRO A 154 18.99 -17.75 -0.48
C PRO A 154 19.02 -18.73 0.71
N ASP A 155 18.76 -19.99 0.41
CA ASP A 155 18.78 -21.10 1.37
C ASP A 155 17.74 -21.01 2.51
N ARG A 156 16.84 -20.01 2.46
CA ARG A 156 15.65 -19.97 3.31
C ARG A 156 14.43 -20.53 2.57
N PHE A 157 13.57 -21.23 3.31
CA PHE A 157 12.32 -21.81 2.77
C PHE A 157 12.58 -22.80 1.62
N THR A 158 13.54 -23.68 1.83
CA THR A 158 14.03 -24.67 0.83
C THR A 158 12.94 -25.61 0.31
N GLU A 159 11.88 -25.82 1.10
CA GLU A 159 10.71 -26.63 0.75
C GLU A 159 9.95 -26.12 -0.49
N THR A 160 10.07 -24.84 -0.80
CA THR A 160 9.44 -24.21 -1.98
C THR A 160 10.43 -23.80 -3.06
N ALA A 161 11.73 -24.04 -2.87
CA ALA A 161 12.79 -23.57 -3.76
C ALA A 161 12.69 -24.14 -5.18
N ASN A 162 12.24 -25.39 -5.31
CA ASN A 162 12.07 -26.04 -6.64
C ASN A 162 10.97 -25.38 -7.49
N GLY A 163 10.05 -24.67 -6.88
CA GLY A 163 9.00 -23.91 -7.58
C GLY A 163 9.45 -22.53 -8.05
N ALA A 164 10.63 -22.07 -7.64
CA ALA A 164 11.12 -20.71 -7.91
C ALA A 164 11.85 -20.62 -9.26
N ASP A 165 11.70 -19.49 -9.96
CA ASP A 165 12.49 -19.18 -11.15
C ASP A 165 13.85 -18.62 -10.71
N LYS A 166 14.96 -19.20 -11.23
CA LYS A 166 16.33 -18.73 -10.99
C LYS A 166 16.67 -18.45 -9.50
N GLY A 167 16.03 -19.21 -8.59
CA GLY A 167 16.22 -19.06 -7.15
C GLY A 167 15.54 -17.83 -6.54
N TRP A 168 14.58 -17.19 -7.22
CA TRP A 168 13.74 -16.14 -6.69
C TRP A 168 12.58 -16.74 -5.88
N ASN A 169 12.88 -17.11 -4.62
CA ASN A 169 11.95 -17.74 -3.67
C ASN A 169 11.57 -16.75 -2.57
N HIS A 170 10.60 -15.92 -2.86
CA HIS A 170 10.21 -14.78 -2.01
C HIS A 170 9.36 -15.19 -0.82
N ARG A 171 9.45 -14.34 0.24
CA ARG A 171 8.47 -14.24 1.33
C ARG A 171 8.14 -12.79 1.58
N ILE A 172 7.00 -12.54 2.19
CA ILE A 172 6.66 -11.19 2.63
C ILE A 172 7.28 -10.95 3.99
N TYR A 173 8.07 -9.87 4.07
CA TYR A 173 8.68 -9.35 5.29
C TYR A 173 8.03 -8.05 5.68
N TYR A 174 8.16 -7.63 6.94
CA TYR A 174 7.62 -6.37 7.41
C TYR A 174 8.47 -5.75 8.52
N THR A 175 8.25 -4.47 8.71
CA THR A 175 8.66 -3.66 9.84
C THR A 175 7.52 -2.73 10.23
N THR A 176 7.61 -2.11 11.40
CA THR A 176 6.67 -1.07 11.80
C THR A 176 7.41 0.22 12.16
N THR A 177 6.72 1.35 11.99
CA THR A 177 7.24 2.66 12.34
C THR A 177 6.11 3.58 12.81
N LYS A 178 6.44 4.54 13.68
CA LYS A 178 5.51 5.60 14.10
C LYS A 178 5.84 6.94 13.48
N ASP A 179 7.05 7.10 12.95
CA ASP A 179 7.62 8.39 12.59
C ASP A 179 8.44 8.36 11.29
N PHE A 180 8.54 7.21 10.62
CA PHE A 180 9.37 6.95 9.43
C PHE A 180 10.86 7.23 9.63
N LYS A 181 11.32 7.28 10.90
CA LYS A 181 12.73 7.46 11.27
C LYS A 181 13.26 6.24 12.02
N SER A 182 12.41 5.67 12.85
CA SER A 182 12.72 4.50 13.66
C SER A 182 11.88 3.31 13.21
N TYR A 183 12.53 2.17 12.98
CA TYR A 183 11.88 0.97 12.48
C TYR A 183 12.09 -0.19 13.46
N THR A 184 11.07 -1.01 13.64
CA THR A 184 11.22 -2.27 14.38
C THR A 184 12.09 -3.25 13.60
N LYS A 185 12.61 -4.27 14.29
CA LYS A 185 13.35 -5.36 13.64
C LYS A 185 12.47 -6.02 12.56
N THR A 186 12.99 -6.15 11.36
CA THR A 186 12.34 -6.87 10.26
C THR A 186 12.07 -8.33 10.62
N SER A 187 10.90 -8.81 10.27
CA SER A 187 10.44 -10.18 10.50
C SER A 187 9.64 -10.69 9.31
N VAL A 188 9.47 -12.01 9.22
CA VAL A 188 8.57 -12.61 8.23
C VAL A 188 7.13 -12.20 8.56
N PHE A 189 6.45 -11.65 7.58
CA PHE A 189 5.06 -11.21 7.69
C PHE A 189 4.07 -12.27 7.25
N TYR A 190 4.40 -12.95 6.13
CA TYR A 190 3.56 -14.00 5.59
C TYR A 190 4.37 -15.11 4.93
N GLU A 191 4.10 -16.33 5.35
CA GLU A 191 4.65 -17.59 4.83
C GLU A 191 3.49 -18.55 4.55
N PRO A 192 3.01 -18.60 3.28
CA PRO A 192 1.84 -19.42 2.92
C PRO A 192 2.18 -20.86 2.53
N GLY A 193 3.46 -21.25 2.47
CA GLY A 193 3.91 -22.54 1.95
C GLY A 193 4.11 -22.55 0.43
N PHE A 194 4.21 -21.38 -0.21
CA PHE A 194 4.55 -21.20 -1.62
C PHE A 194 5.38 -19.91 -1.81
N ASN A 195 5.96 -19.74 -2.98
CA ASN A 195 6.71 -18.54 -3.36
C ASN A 195 5.75 -17.35 -3.47
N VAL A 196 5.80 -16.39 -2.55
CA VAL A 196 4.82 -15.32 -2.40
C VAL A 196 5.42 -13.94 -2.62
N ILE A 197 4.74 -13.11 -3.43
CA ILE A 197 5.13 -11.75 -3.78
C ILE A 197 3.88 -10.86 -3.89
N ASP A 198 4.03 -9.55 -3.94
CA ASP A 198 2.96 -8.58 -4.23
C ASP A 198 1.73 -8.80 -3.35
N SER A 199 1.77 -8.25 -2.16
CA SER A 199 0.65 -8.36 -1.22
C SER A 199 0.06 -6.99 -0.95
N THR A 200 -1.26 -6.87 -0.95
CA THR A 200 -1.99 -5.69 -0.50
C THR A 200 -2.99 -6.07 0.59
N ILE A 201 -3.34 -5.11 1.47
CA ILE A 201 -4.24 -5.35 2.59
C ILE A 201 -5.41 -4.37 2.55
N ILE A 202 -6.62 -4.90 2.71
CA ILE A 202 -7.84 -4.09 2.87
C ILE A 202 -8.62 -4.52 4.12
N LEU A 203 -9.22 -3.56 4.82
CA LEU A 203 -10.10 -3.84 5.94
C LEU A 203 -11.53 -4.08 5.44
N VAL A 204 -12.12 -5.22 5.84
CA VAL A 204 -13.45 -5.66 5.44
C VAL A 204 -14.20 -6.16 6.67
N ASN A 205 -15.24 -5.44 7.09
CA ASN A 205 -16.07 -5.82 8.24
C ASN A 205 -15.24 -6.27 9.47
N ASP A 206 -14.34 -5.40 9.92
CA ASP A 206 -13.45 -5.62 11.08
C ASP A 206 -12.44 -6.79 10.90
N GLN A 207 -12.28 -7.29 9.69
CA GLN A 207 -11.26 -8.29 9.35
C GLN A 207 -10.31 -7.74 8.27
N TYR A 208 -9.03 -7.90 8.47
CA TYR A 208 -8.03 -7.62 7.43
C TYR A 208 -8.00 -8.75 6.42
N VAL A 209 -8.07 -8.39 5.15
CA VAL A 209 -7.95 -9.27 4.00
C VAL A 209 -6.66 -8.90 3.27
N MET A 210 -5.71 -9.83 3.24
CA MET A 210 -4.51 -9.74 2.42
C MET A 210 -4.80 -10.42 1.09
N ILE A 211 -4.53 -9.75 -0.01
CA ILE A 211 -4.54 -10.31 -1.35
C ILE A 211 -3.08 -10.43 -1.76
N THR A 212 -2.67 -11.60 -2.21
CA THR A 212 -1.26 -11.90 -2.49
C THR A 212 -1.11 -12.76 -3.73
N LYS A 213 0.05 -12.66 -4.39
CA LYS A 213 0.38 -13.44 -5.58
C LYS A 213 1.18 -14.69 -5.21
N ASP A 214 0.75 -15.85 -5.71
CA ASP A 214 1.61 -17.02 -5.81
C ASP A 214 2.55 -16.86 -7.02
N GLU A 215 3.83 -16.67 -6.74
CA GLU A 215 4.89 -16.47 -7.75
C GLU A 215 5.50 -17.78 -8.23
N THR A 216 5.02 -18.94 -7.75
CA THR A 216 5.52 -20.25 -8.17
C THR A 216 5.57 -20.38 -9.70
N ARG A 217 6.74 -20.79 -10.20
CA ARG A 217 7.02 -20.89 -11.64
C ARG A 217 6.92 -22.32 -12.14
N TYR A 218 7.22 -23.29 -11.29
CA TYR A 218 7.33 -24.72 -11.67
C TYR A 218 6.58 -25.61 -10.66
N PRO A 219 5.35 -26.12 -11.02
CA PRO A 219 4.52 -25.70 -12.16
C PRO A 219 4.02 -24.27 -11.97
N PRO A 220 3.69 -23.53 -13.06
CA PRO A 220 3.30 -22.13 -12.92
C PRO A 220 1.94 -21.99 -12.24
N ALA A 221 1.91 -21.21 -11.15
CA ALA A 221 0.71 -20.73 -10.48
C ALA A 221 0.36 -19.33 -10.98
N LYS A 222 1.17 -18.31 -10.65
CA LYS A 222 1.04 -16.94 -11.17
C LYS A 222 -0.36 -16.34 -10.97
N ASN A 223 -1.00 -16.65 -9.86
CA ASN A 223 -2.39 -16.31 -9.55
C ASN A 223 -2.52 -15.63 -8.17
N LEU A 224 -3.72 -15.14 -7.86
CA LEU A 224 -3.99 -14.40 -6.64
C LEU A 224 -4.76 -15.24 -5.63
N HIS A 225 -4.37 -15.11 -4.37
CA HIS A 225 -4.96 -15.74 -3.20
C HIS A 225 -5.38 -14.70 -2.16
N ILE A 226 -6.18 -15.13 -1.18
CA ILE A 226 -6.59 -14.33 -0.04
C ILE A 226 -6.12 -15.01 1.24
N ALA A 227 -5.59 -14.21 2.16
CA ALA A 227 -5.41 -14.59 3.57
C ALA A 227 -6.15 -13.60 4.45
N THR A 228 -6.57 -14.00 5.65
CA THR A 228 -7.31 -13.12 6.55
C THR A 228 -6.69 -13.09 7.94
N SER A 229 -6.83 -11.97 8.63
CA SER A 229 -6.43 -11.79 10.02
C SER A 229 -7.35 -10.81 10.75
N VAL A 230 -7.40 -10.89 12.08
CA VAL A 230 -8.08 -9.90 12.93
C VAL A 230 -7.19 -8.71 13.27
N LYS A 231 -5.89 -8.81 12.99
CA LYS A 231 -4.92 -7.72 13.16
C LYS A 231 -4.16 -7.49 11.87
N VAL A 232 -3.81 -6.25 11.59
CA VAL A 232 -3.04 -5.91 10.39
C VAL A 232 -1.66 -6.55 10.36
N THR A 233 -1.09 -6.83 11.52
CA THR A 233 0.20 -7.52 11.66
C THR A 233 0.11 -9.05 11.69
N GLY A 234 -1.09 -9.61 11.50
CA GLY A 234 -1.31 -11.05 11.59
C GLY A 234 -1.61 -11.54 13.02
N PRO A 235 -1.55 -12.85 13.30
CA PRO A 235 -1.15 -13.91 12.36
C PRO A 235 -2.17 -14.10 11.23
N TRP A 236 -1.66 -14.31 10.02
CA TRP A 236 -2.48 -14.53 8.84
C TRP A 236 -2.93 -15.99 8.73
N LYS A 237 -4.19 -16.20 8.36
CA LYS A 237 -4.70 -17.54 8.09
C LYS A 237 -4.07 -18.12 6.81
N LYS A 238 -4.24 -19.44 6.63
CA LYS A 238 -3.84 -20.12 5.41
C LYS A 238 -4.47 -19.45 4.18
N ALA A 239 -3.72 -19.37 3.09
CA ALA A 239 -4.21 -18.86 1.81
C ALA A 239 -5.44 -19.62 1.31
N SER A 240 -6.36 -18.90 0.66
CA SER A 240 -7.50 -19.48 -0.06
C SER A 240 -7.05 -20.28 -1.28
N THR A 241 -7.99 -20.92 -1.97
CA THR A 241 -7.82 -21.26 -3.38
C THR A 241 -7.67 -19.98 -4.22
N PRO A 242 -7.02 -20.05 -5.42
CA PRO A 242 -6.90 -18.89 -6.29
C PRO A 242 -8.26 -18.35 -6.74
N PHE A 243 -8.38 -17.03 -6.88
CA PHE A 243 -9.60 -16.37 -7.36
C PHE A 243 -9.42 -15.57 -8.67
N SER A 244 -8.19 -15.30 -9.07
CA SER A 244 -7.91 -14.65 -10.35
C SER A 244 -8.24 -15.56 -11.52
N PRO A 245 -8.46 -15.01 -12.74
CA PRO A 245 -8.83 -15.83 -13.89
C PRO A 245 -7.80 -16.91 -14.20
N GLN A 246 -8.27 -18.14 -14.36
CA GLN A 246 -7.40 -19.29 -14.62
C GLN A 246 -6.59 -19.11 -15.92
N GLY A 247 -5.32 -19.47 -15.88
CA GLY A 247 -4.41 -19.43 -17.03
C GLY A 247 -3.80 -18.05 -17.31
N LEU A 248 -4.26 -16.98 -16.65
CA LEU A 248 -3.62 -15.67 -16.73
C LEU A 248 -2.49 -15.55 -15.70
N TRP A 249 -1.37 -15.00 -16.13
CA TRP A 249 -0.30 -14.60 -15.26
C TRP A 249 -0.54 -13.17 -14.80
N VAL A 250 -0.78 -13.01 -13.52
CA VAL A 250 -1.18 -11.74 -12.91
C VAL A 250 -0.23 -11.37 -11.78
N GLU A 251 -0.07 -10.05 -11.54
CA GLU A 251 0.75 -9.53 -10.46
C GLU A 251 0.18 -8.21 -9.92
N GLY A 252 0.78 -7.67 -8.86
CA GLY A 252 0.47 -6.35 -8.37
C GLY A 252 -0.99 -6.16 -7.98
N PRO A 253 -1.59 -7.01 -7.14
CA PRO A 253 -2.97 -6.80 -6.71
C PRO A 253 -3.09 -5.54 -5.88
N THR A 254 -4.14 -4.75 -6.13
CA THR A 254 -4.56 -3.66 -5.26
C THR A 254 -6.07 -3.66 -5.13
N ALA A 255 -6.60 -3.24 -3.98
CA ALA A 255 -8.03 -3.38 -3.67
C ALA A 255 -8.69 -2.06 -3.28
N LEU A 256 -9.93 -1.87 -3.75
CA LEU A 256 -10.73 -0.68 -3.51
C LEU A 256 -12.19 -1.02 -3.26
N LYS A 257 -12.82 -0.40 -2.27
CA LYS A 257 -14.27 -0.47 -2.07
C LYS A 257 -14.96 0.61 -2.89
N VAL A 258 -15.87 0.21 -3.78
CA VAL A 258 -16.69 1.10 -4.61
C VAL A 258 -18.16 0.70 -4.45
N GLY A 259 -18.94 1.50 -3.75
CA GLY A 259 -20.31 1.17 -3.38
C GLY A 259 -20.37 -0.12 -2.57
N GLU A 260 -21.14 -1.11 -3.05
CA GLU A 260 -21.28 -2.40 -2.39
C GLU A 260 -20.20 -3.43 -2.75
N PHE A 261 -19.32 -3.11 -3.72
CA PHE A 261 -18.32 -4.04 -4.22
C PHE A 261 -16.92 -3.69 -3.75
N TYR A 262 -16.10 -4.70 -3.55
CA TYR A 262 -14.65 -4.63 -3.50
C TYR A 262 -14.11 -5.02 -4.87
N TYR A 263 -13.34 -4.12 -5.48
CA TYR A 263 -12.62 -4.37 -6.72
C TYR A 263 -11.19 -4.75 -6.37
N VAL A 264 -10.66 -5.77 -7.04
CA VAL A 264 -9.25 -6.15 -7.01
C VAL A 264 -8.71 -5.97 -8.42
N TYR A 265 -7.83 -4.99 -8.58
CA TYR A 265 -7.13 -4.73 -9.83
C TYR A 265 -5.80 -5.47 -9.83
N PHE A 266 -5.29 -5.83 -11.00
CA PHE A 266 -4.02 -6.52 -11.16
C PHE A 266 -3.44 -6.29 -12.55
N ASP A 267 -2.10 -6.33 -12.64
CA ASP A 267 -1.36 -6.27 -13.90
C ASP A 267 -1.33 -7.66 -14.55
N VAL A 268 -1.88 -7.81 -15.74
CA VAL A 268 -1.74 -8.99 -16.60
C VAL A 268 -0.45 -8.79 -17.41
N TYR A 269 0.67 -8.79 -16.72
CA TYR A 269 1.96 -8.31 -17.18
C TYR A 269 2.48 -8.99 -18.44
N ALA A 270 2.14 -10.26 -18.66
CA ALA A 270 2.51 -10.99 -19.87
C ALA A 270 1.76 -10.51 -21.12
N GLU A 271 0.62 -9.84 -20.95
CA GLU A 271 -0.22 -9.30 -22.03
C GLU A 271 -0.20 -7.77 -22.10
N GLY A 272 0.51 -7.08 -21.19
CA GLY A 272 0.64 -5.62 -21.16
C GLY A 272 -0.69 -4.90 -20.94
N ARG A 273 -1.59 -5.48 -20.14
CA ARG A 273 -2.89 -4.90 -19.79
C ARG A 273 -3.24 -5.11 -18.32
N TYR A 274 -4.19 -4.33 -17.85
CA TYR A 274 -4.78 -4.52 -16.52
C TYR A 274 -6.03 -5.41 -16.58
N GLY A 275 -6.30 -6.08 -15.47
CA GLY A 275 -7.52 -6.81 -15.20
C GLY A 275 -8.14 -6.39 -13.88
N ALA A 276 -9.41 -6.77 -13.68
CA ALA A 276 -10.10 -6.58 -12.41
C ALA A 276 -11.11 -7.69 -12.14
N MET A 277 -11.13 -8.12 -10.89
CA MET A 277 -12.22 -8.91 -10.31
C MET A 277 -12.98 -8.04 -9.34
N ARG A 278 -14.28 -8.33 -9.13
CA ARG A 278 -15.04 -7.71 -8.04
C ARG A 278 -15.79 -8.73 -7.21
N THR A 279 -16.04 -8.40 -5.97
CA THR A 279 -16.75 -9.25 -5.01
C THR A 279 -17.52 -8.39 -4.00
N LYS A 280 -18.51 -8.98 -3.33
CA LYS A 280 -19.16 -8.39 -2.15
C LYS A 280 -18.71 -9.06 -0.85
N ASP A 281 -18.14 -10.27 -0.93
CA ASP A 281 -17.96 -11.16 0.22
C ASP A 281 -16.59 -11.87 0.26
N PHE A 282 -15.72 -11.61 -0.71
CA PHE A 282 -14.44 -12.29 -0.91
C PHE A 282 -14.56 -13.83 -1.08
N LYS A 283 -15.74 -14.30 -1.47
CA LYS A 283 -16.03 -15.72 -1.76
C LYS A 283 -16.47 -15.90 -3.19
N SER A 284 -17.39 -15.05 -3.65
CA SER A 284 -17.92 -15.06 -5.00
C SER A 284 -17.32 -13.94 -5.81
N TRP A 285 -16.78 -14.26 -7.00
CA TRP A 285 -16.02 -13.32 -7.82
C TRP A 285 -16.62 -13.13 -9.21
N GLU A 286 -16.71 -11.89 -9.66
CA GLU A 286 -17.07 -11.53 -11.03
C GLU A 286 -15.87 -10.90 -11.73
N ASN A 287 -15.53 -11.42 -12.92
CA ASN A 287 -14.50 -10.82 -13.76
C ASN A 287 -15.09 -9.61 -14.50
N VAL A 288 -14.54 -8.44 -14.26
CA VAL A 288 -14.95 -7.16 -14.86
C VAL A 288 -13.86 -6.53 -15.72
N SER A 289 -12.82 -7.29 -16.05
CA SER A 289 -11.67 -6.81 -16.84
C SER A 289 -12.08 -6.19 -18.18
N ASN A 290 -13.16 -6.68 -18.80
CA ASN A 290 -13.70 -6.14 -20.06
C ASN A 290 -14.37 -4.78 -19.95
N LYS A 291 -14.66 -4.33 -18.71
CA LYS A 291 -15.24 -3.00 -18.41
C LYS A 291 -14.16 -2.01 -17.97
N LEU A 292 -12.95 -2.49 -17.70
CA LEU A 292 -11.86 -1.70 -17.16
C LEU A 292 -11.14 -0.91 -18.25
N ILE A 293 -11.02 0.38 -18.05
CA ILE A 293 -10.25 1.29 -18.88
C ILE A 293 -9.18 1.95 -18.00
N VAL A 294 -7.93 1.79 -18.37
CA VAL A 294 -6.77 2.37 -17.64
C VAL A 294 -5.85 3.11 -18.61
N PRO A 295 -5.01 4.04 -18.13
CA PRO A 295 -3.98 4.68 -18.95
C PRO A 295 -3.06 3.64 -19.61
N LYS A 296 -2.60 3.95 -20.83
CA LYS A 296 -1.72 3.08 -21.60
C LYS A 296 -0.37 2.90 -20.88
N GLY A 297 0.14 1.67 -20.83
CA GLY A 297 1.45 1.35 -20.23
C GLY A 297 1.48 1.44 -18.71
N MET A 298 0.32 1.56 -18.07
CA MET A 298 0.21 1.50 -16.61
C MET A 298 0.72 0.15 -16.10
N ARG A 299 1.57 0.20 -15.08
CA ARG A 299 2.13 -0.97 -14.40
C ARG A 299 1.71 -0.96 -12.94
N HIS A 300 1.99 -2.06 -12.23
CA HIS A 300 1.71 -2.30 -10.82
C HIS A 300 1.76 -1.03 -9.97
N GLY A 301 0.76 -0.84 -9.13
CA GLY A 301 0.62 0.28 -8.22
C GLY A 301 -0.59 0.10 -7.32
N THR A 302 -0.99 1.14 -6.62
CA THR A 302 -2.03 1.05 -5.60
C THR A 302 -3.14 2.06 -5.78
N VAL A 303 -4.35 1.65 -5.38
CA VAL A 303 -5.53 2.51 -5.37
C VAL A 303 -5.77 3.09 -3.98
N LEU A 304 -6.24 4.33 -3.93
CA LEU A 304 -6.64 4.98 -2.70
C LEU A 304 -7.87 5.85 -2.93
N THR A 305 -8.54 6.16 -1.84
CA THR A 305 -9.68 7.09 -1.82
C THR A 305 -9.21 8.47 -1.44
N VAL A 306 -9.67 9.50 -2.15
CA VAL A 306 -9.40 10.91 -1.83
C VAL A 306 -10.68 11.73 -1.90
N THR A 307 -10.65 12.96 -1.36
CA THR A 307 -11.73 13.90 -1.47
C THR A 307 -11.73 14.60 -2.83
N SER A 308 -12.88 15.12 -3.24
CA SER A 308 -13.01 15.93 -4.46
C SER A 308 -12.08 17.15 -4.47
N ASN A 309 -11.75 17.70 -3.29
CA ASN A 309 -10.84 18.83 -3.15
C ASN A 309 -9.40 18.46 -3.51
N VAL A 310 -8.95 17.27 -3.14
CA VAL A 310 -7.63 16.74 -3.56
C VAL A 310 -7.60 16.60 -5.09
N LEU A 311 -8.61 15.97 -5.66
CA LEU A 311 -8.69 15.84 -7.13
C LEU A 311 -8.68 17.19 -7.84
N ALA A 312 -9.45 18.19 -7.35
CA ALA A 312 -9.51 19.51 -7.97
C ALA A 312 -8.12 20.17 -8.05
N LYS A 313 -7.29 20.03 -6.99
CA LYS A 313 -5.90 20.53 -6.97
C LYS A 313 -5.01 19.78 -7.99
N LEU A 314 -5.17 18.46 -8.09
CA LEU A 314 -4.42 17.65 -9.05
C LEU A 314 -4.75 17.99 -10.49
N LEU A 315 -6.02 18.27 -10.81
CA LEU A 315 -6.47 18.70 -12.14
C LEU A 315 -5.94 20.10 -12.56
N MET A 316 -5.58 20.94 -11.59
CA MET A 316 -4.96 22.26 -11.87
C MET A 316 -3.47 22.15 -12.27
N GLN A 317 -2.89 20.94 -12.24
CA GLN A 317 -1.49 20.68 -12.65
C GLN A 317 -1.36 20.35 -14.15
N GLU A 318 -2.44 20.40 -14.88
CA GLU A 318 -2.51 20.17 -16.34
C GLU A 318 -1.91 21.33 -17.15
#